data_99a77e722bcf3fcaf340391787ef6462
#
_entry.id   99a77e722bcf3fcaf340391787ef6462
#
_cell.length_a   1.000
_cell.length_b   1.000
_cell.length_c   1.000
_cell.angle_alpha   90.00
_cell.angle_beta   90.00
_cell.angle_gamma   90.00
#
_symmetry.space_group_name_H-M   'P 1'
#
loop_
_entity.id
_entity.type
_entity.pdbx_description
1 polymer ?
#
loop_
_entity_poly.entity_id
_entity_poly.type
_entity_poly.pdbx_seq_one_letter_code
_entity_poly.pdbx_strand_id
1 'polypeptide(L)'
;MYNLMKVFILPLVFFNLLYANDIYEDNALGVVLLMGDAGYGSGVIISSKGYVLTNNHVVENNENLEAILSYQYKLDGYEEYVHSIEIIKQDKVKDLALIKINNPRTALRPINISRKVPAIGSQVHAIGHPDLEVWTYTTGYISQIREEYEWSYKDDFEHMANVYQTQTPIAEGNSGGPLLNNHGNLVGINTFGDSENDFQNFSVTVDEIIRFLIN
;
A
#
# COMPACT_ATOMS: atom_id res chain seq x y z
N MET A 1 7.31 9.28 -65.92
CA MET A 1 7.38 8.17 -64.93
C MET A 1 7.71 8.79 -63.57
N TYR A 2 6.70 9.03 -62.74
CA TYR A 2 6.85 9.53 -61.37
C TYR A 2 6.65 8.35 -60.41
N ASN A 3 7.73 7.96 -59.70
CA ASN A 3 7.66 6.98 -58.61
C ASN A 3 7.07 7.64 -57.38
N LEU A 4 5.84 7.26 -57.00
CA LEU A 4 5.23 7.57 -55.71
C LEU A 4 5.89 6.64 -54.65
N MET A 5 6.69 7.21 -53.81
CA MET A 5 7.18 6.56 -52.58
C MET A 5 6.07 6.66 -51.54
N LYS A 6 5.39 5.53 -51.27
CA LYS A 6 4.43 5.42 -50.18
C LYS A 6 5.19 5.41 -48.85
N VAL A 7 5.08 6.53 -48.11
CA VAL A 7 5.54 6.59 -46.73
C VAL A 7 4.49 5.88 -45.84
N PHE A 8 4.84 4.74 -45.29
CA PHE A 8 4.08 4.06 -44.25
C PHE A 8 4.38 4.76 -42.93
N ILE A 9 3.47 5.61 -42.47
CA ILE A 9 3.47 6.11 -41.09
C ILE A 9 2.78 5.05 -40.24
N LEU A 10 3.56 4.30 -39.49
CA LEU A 10 3.04 3.38 -38.46
C LEU A 10 2.59 4.21 -37.26
N PRO A 11 1.35 4.05 -36.75
CA PRO A 11 0.90 4.82 -35.58
C PRO A 11 1.53 4.24 -34.31
N LEU A 12 2.50 4.95 -33.76
CA LEU A 12 3.20 4.60 -32.50
C LEU A 12 2.61 5.37 -31.31
N VAL A 13 1.28 5.47 -31.20
CA VAL A 13 0.66 6.36 -30.19
C VAL A 13 -0.34 5.65 -29.26
N PHE A 14 -0.37 4.33 -29.14
CA PHE A 14 -1.42 3.69 -28.34
C PHE A 14 -0.96 2.88 -27.12
N PHE A 15 0.31 2.98 -26.66
CA PHE A 15 0.80 2.11 -25.59
C PHE A 15 0.86 2.72 -24.18
N ASN A 16 0.59 4.01 -24.00
CA ASN A 16 0.77 4.65 -22.68
C ASN A 16 -0.51 4.94 -21.88
N LEU A 17 -1.69 4.63 -22.40
CA LEU A 17 -2.96 4.89 -21.66
C LEU A 17 -3.52 3.68 -20.91
N LEU A 18 -2.94 2.50 -21.07
CA LEU A 18 -3.44 1.26 -20.44
C LEU A 18 -2.81 0.95 -19.09
N TYR A 19 -1.61 1.53 -18.77
CA TYR A 19 -0.86 1.11 -17.56
C TYR A 19 -1.43 1.58 -16.22
N ALA A 20 -2.11 2.72 -16.16
CA ALA A 20 -2.62 3.22 -14.89
C ALA A 20 -3.89 2.48 -14.42
N ASN A 21 -4.73 2.04 -15.36
CA ASN A 21 -5.90 1.20 -15.04
C ASN A 21 -5.48 -0.18 -14.54
N ASP A 22 -4.45 -0.77 -15.16
CA ASP A 22 -3.97 -2.10 -14.81
C ASP A 22 -3.45 -2.17 -13.37
N ILE A 23 -2.73 -1.12 -12.88
CA ILE A 23 -2.19 -1.10 -11.50
C ILE A 23 -3.32 -1.16 -10.47
N TYR A 24 -4.39 -0.39 -10.64
CA TYR A 24 -5.51 -0.41 -9.70
C TYR A 24 -6.28 -1.73 -9.77
N GLU A 25 -6.73 -2.12 -10.95
CA GLU A 25 -7.55 -3.32 -11.15
C GLU A 25 -6.82 -4.60 -10.72
N ASP A 26 -5.51 -4.68 -10.99
CA ASP A 26 -4.72 -5.86 -10.64
C ASP A 26 -4.41 -5.95 -9.13
N ASN A 27 -4.40 -4.81 -8.41
CA ASN A 27 -3.92 -4.77 -7.03
C ASN A 27 -4.98 -4.40 -5.99
N ALA A 28 -6.11 -3.79 -6.35
CA ALA A 28 -7.13 -3.36 -5.39
C ALA A 28 -7.65 -4.52 -4.51
N LEU A 29 -7.79 -5.73 -5.07
CA LEU A 29 -8.20 -6.92 -4.32
C LEU A 29 -7.09 -7.48 -3.40
N GLY A 30 -5.88 -6.97 -3.50
CA GLY A 30 -4.76 -7.26 -2.60
C GLY A 30 -4.65 -6.29 -1.44
N VAL A 31 -5.52 -5.28 -1.36
CA VAL A 31 -5.58 -4.29 -0.29
C VAL A 31 -6.80 -4.55 0.59
N VAL A 32 -6.62 -4.48 1.89
CA VAL A 32 -7.68 -4.68 2.88
C VAL A 32 -7.90 -3.43 3.71
N LEU A 33 -9.15 -3.14 4.05
CA LEU A 33 -9.49 -2.19 5.10
C LEU A 33 -9.38 -2.92 6.44
N LEU A 34 -8.63 -2.34 7.37
CA LEU A 34 -8.54 -2.78 8.76
C LEU A 34 -9.34 -1.82 9.61
N MET A 35 -10.29 -2.34 10.38
CA MET A 35 -11.19 -1.54 11.21
C MET A 35 -11.34 -2.18 12.58
N GLY A 36 -11.22 -1.38 13.63
CA GLY A 36 -11.39 -1.80 15.02
C GLY A 36 -11.89 -0.66 15.90
N ASP A 37 -11.90 -0.88 17.21
CA ASP A 37 -12.50 0.07 18.18
C ASP A 37 -11.69 1.39 18.28
N ALA A 38 -10.39 1.34 18.08
CA ALA A 38 -9.50 2.51 18.20
C ALA A 38 -9.32 3.29 16.89
N GLY A 39 -9.79 2.75 15.75
CA GLY A 39 -9.64 3.41 14.45
C GLY A 39 -9.55 2.43 13.29
N TYR A 40 -9.11 2.92 12.16
CA TYR A 40 -9.01 2.18 10.91
C TYR A 40 -7.69 2.47 10.18
N GLY A 41 -7.39 1.60 9.24
CA GLY A 41 -6.22 1.72 8.37
C GLY A 41 -6.30 0.75 7.21
N SER A 42 -5.20 0.57 6.53
CA SER A 42 -5.06 -0.31 5.37
C SER A 42 -4.11 -1.47 5.67
N GLY A 43 -4.19 -2.51 4.86
CA GLY A 43 -3.23 -3.61 4.88
C GLY A 43 -3.00 -4.19 3.49
N VAL A 44 -1.90 -4.89 3.32
CA VAL A 44 -1.47 -5.50 2.05
C VAL A 44 -1.42 -7.02 2.20
N ILE A 45 -2.25 -7.73 1.46
CA ILE A 45 -2.17 -9.19 1.38
C ILE A 45 -0.87 -9.57 0.66
N ILE A 46 0.01 -10.31 1.34
CA ILE A 46 1.29 -10.77 0.79
C ILE A 46 1.35 -12.29 0.54
N SER A 47 0.29 -13.00 0.91
CA SER A 47 0.22 -14.46 0.75
C SER A 47 -1.23 -14.93 0.60
N SER A 48 -1.46 -15.90 -0.27
CA SER A 48 -2.75 -16.62 -0.38
C SER A 48 -3.13 -17.38 0.90
N LYS A 49 -2.20 -17.50 1.86
CA LYS A 49 -2.46 -18.09 3.20
C LYS A 49 -3.07 -17.07 4.20
N GLY A 50 -3.32 -15.83 3.77
CA GLY A 50 -3.94 -14.78 4.59
C GLY A 50 -2.98 -13.87 5.34
N TYR A 51 -1.68 -13.93 5.08
CA TYR A 51 -0.74 -12.99 5.68
C TYR A 51 -0.88 -11.60 5.06
N VAL A 52 -0.98 -10.60 5.93
CA VAL A 52 -1.16 -9.18 5.59
C VAL A 52 -0.11 -8.35 6.30
N LEU A 53 0.56 -7.47 5.56
CA LEU A 53 1.41 -6.42 6.13
C LEU A 53 0.57 -5.17 6.39
N THR A 54 0.87 -4.50 7.49
CA THR A 54 0.30 -3.20 7.88
C THR A 54 1.27 -2.45 8.79
N ASN A 55 0.87 -1.27 9.30
CA ASN A 55 1.65 -0.59 10.33
C ASN A 55 1.35 -1.14 11.74
N ASN A 56 2.33 -0.98 12.64
CA ASN A 56 2.15 -1.33 14.05
C ASN A 56 1.09 -0.45 14.72
N HIS A 57 1.10 0.87 14.46
CA HIS A 57 0.12 1.79 15.06
C HIS A 57 -1.33 1.50 14.64
N VAL A 58 -1.57 0.82 13.50
CA VAL A 58 -2.92 0.40 13.07
C VAL A 58 -3.44 -0.74 13.93
N VAL A 59 -2.56 -1.63 14.41
CA VAL A 59 -2.95 -2.82 15.18
C VAL A 59 -2.72 -2.68 16.69
N GLU A 60 -1.81 -1.80 17.12
CA GLU A 60 -1.49 -1.59 18.54
C GLU A 60 -2.68 -0.95 19.27
N ASN A 61 -3.08 -1.55 20.38
CA ASN A 61 -4.20 -1.07 21.22
C ASN A 61 -5.54 -0.94 20.46
N ASN A 62 -5.71 -1.64 19.35
CA ASN A 62 -6.92 -1.64 18.54
C ASN A 62 -7.66 -2.96 18.75
N GLU A 63 -8.59 -2.98 19.72
CA GLU A 63 -9.39 -4.16 20.02
C GLU A 63 -10.43 -4.40 18.91
N ASN A 64 -10.90 -5.65 18.81
CA ASN A 64 -11.88 -6.08 17.82
C ASN A 64 -11.50 -5.73 16.36
N LEU A 65 -10.17 -5.73 16.07
CA LEU A 65 -9.67 -5.42 14.74
C LEU A 65 -10.09 -6.50 13.74
N GLU A 66 -10.75 -6.08 12.68
CA GLU A 66 -11.22 -6.94 11.59
C GLU A 66 -10.63 -6.50 10.25
N ALA A 67 -10.51 -7.44 9.32
CA ALA A 67 -10.12 -7.18 7.93
C ALA A 67 -11.31 -7.28 6.99
N ILE A 68 -11.53 -6.24 6.19
CA ILE A 68 -12.55 -6.18 5.15
C ILE A 68 -11.85 -6.33 3.80
N LEU A 69 -12.20 -7.40 3.06
CA LEU A 69 -11.41 -7.92 1.93
C LEU A 69 -11.75 -7.33 0.56
N SER A 70 -12.81 -6.56 0.38
CA SER A 70 -13.20 -6.15 -0.97
C SER A 70 -14.06 -4.90 -0.96
N TYR A 71 -13.83 -4.04 -1.95
CA TYR A 71 -14.75 -2.95 -2.23
C TYR A 71 -16.18 -3.43 -2.61
N GLN A 72 -16.31 -4.69 -3.03
CA GLN A 72 -17.62 -5.32 -3.31
C GLN A 72 -18.49 -5.50 -2.05
N TYR A 73 -17.90 -5.38 -0.85
CA TYR A 73 -18.65 -5.48 0.40
C TYR A 73 -19.87 -4.55 0.47
N LYS A 74 -19.82 -3.40 -0.23
CA LYS A 74 -20.94 -2.46 -0.34
C LYS A 74 -22.08 -2.98 -1.22
N LEU A 75 -21.82 -3.92 -2.13
CA LEU A 75 -22.77 -4.41 -3.12
C LEU A 75 -23.47 -5.69 -2.70
N ASP A 76 -22.73 -6.62 -2.07
CA ASP A 76 -23.18 -8.00 -1.82
C ASP A 76 -23.49 -8.30 -0.35
N GLY A 77 -23.28 -7.32 0.56
CA GLY A 77 -23.51 -7.48 1.98
C GLY A 77 -22.22 -7.55 2.80
N TYR A 78 -22.19 -6.80 3.88
CA TYR A 78 -21.02 -6.51 4.70
C TYR A 78 -20.39 -7.77 5.35
N GLU A 79 -21.21 -8.68 5.88
CA GLU A 79 -20.74 -9.79 6.72
C GLU A 79 -19.89 -10.85 5.98
N GLU A 80 -20.05 -10.98 4.65
CA GLU A 80 -19.31 -11.99 3.88
C GLU A 80 -17.82 -11.66 3.70
N TYR A 81 -17.47 -10.38 3.78
CA TYR A 81 -16.14 -9.86 3.53
C TYR A 81 -15.38 -9.47 4.80
N VAL A 82 -16.02 -9.53 5.96
CA VAL A 82 -15.43 -9.22 7.26
C VAL A 82 -14.82 -10.47 7.88
N HIS A 83 -13.57 -10.37 8.28
CA HIS A 83 -12.81 -11.49 8.84
C HIS A 83 -12.04 -11.06 10.09
N SER A 84 -12.08 -11.90 11.12
CA SER A 84 -11.19 -11.76 12.27
C SER A 84 -9.74 -11.97 11.85
N ILE A 85 -8.84 -11.30 12.56
CA ILE A 85 -7.40 -11.39 12.32
C ILE A 85 -6.68 -11.94 13.56
N GLU A 86 -5.45 -12.36 13.35
CA GLU A 86 -4.48 -12.72 14.37
C GLU A 86 -3.21 -11.89 14.14
N ILE A 87 -2.67 -11.27 15.19
CA ILE A 87 -1.40 -10.55 15.13
C ILE A 87 -0.28 -11.59 15.23
N ILE A 88 0.54 -11.71 14.18
CA ILE A 88 1.63 -12.69 14.10
C ILE A 88 2.94 -12.09 14.58
N LYS A 89 3.21 -10.83 14.22
CA LYS A 89 4.46 -10.16 14.52
C LYS A 89 4.29 -8.65 14.51
N GLN A 90 4.98 -7.96 15.40
CA GLN A 90 5.01 -6.51 15.48
C GLN A 90 6.45 -6.02 15.63
N ASP A 91 6.76 -4.88 15.00
CA ASP A 91 7.97 -4.10 15.22
C ASP A 91 7.54 -2.63 15.44
N LYS A 92 7.47 -2.25 16.70
CA LYS A 92 7.03 -0.91 17.09
C LYS A 92 8.02 0.16 16.60
N VAL A 93 9.32 -0.13 16.61
CA VAL A 93 10.35 0.83 16.19
C VAL A 93 10.21 1.15 14.71
N LYS A 94 9.98 0.14 13.87
CA LYS A 94 9.82 0.31 12.42
C LYS A 94 8.40 0.61 11.97
N ASP A 95 7.47 0.62 12.93
CA ASP A 95 6.04 0.77 12.66
C ASP A 95 5.50 -0.25 11.64
N LEU A 96 5.90 -1.51 11.79
CA LEU A 96 5.46 -2.62 10.94
C LEU A 96 4.75 -3.69 11.76
N ALA A 97 3.70 -4.28 11.17
CA ALA A 97 3.02 -5.44 11.70
C ALA A 97 2.72 -6.47 10.62
N LEU A 98 2.77 -7.74 10.99
CA LEU A 98 2.30 -8.86 10.21
C LEU A 98 1.08 -9.45 10.93
N ILE A 99 -0.04 -9.49 10.25
CA ILE A 99 -1.27 -10.09 10.74
C ILE A 99 -1.69 -11.24 9.82
N LYS A 100 -2.61 -12.04 10.28
CA LYS A 100 -3.19 -13.14 9.50
C LYS A 100 -4.71 -13.08 9.54
N ILE A 101 -5.31 -13.10 8.37
CA ILE A 101 -6.76 -13.24 8.21
C ILE A 101 -7.13 -14.69 8.50
N ASN A 102 -8.11 -14.88 9.38
CA ASN A 102 -8.60 -16.19 9.75
C ASN A 102 -9.71 -16.65 8.79
N ASN A 103 -9.55 -17.86 8.27
CA ASN A 103 -10.55 -18.56 7.44
C ASN A 103 -11.18 -17.66 6.34
N PRO A 104 -10.37 -17.10 5.42
CA PRO A 104 -10.90 -16.28 4.36
C PRO A 104 -11.90 -17.09 3.50
N ARG A 105 -13.10 -16.53 3.30
CA ARG A 105 -14.18 -17.20 2.54
C ARG A 105 -14.00 -17.03 1.03
N THR A 106 -13.13 -16.13 0.61
CA THR A 106 -12.81 -15.84 -0.79
C THR A 106 -11.34 -16.13 -1.10
N ALA A 107 -11.03 -16.33 -2.39
CA ALA A 107 -9.65 -16.47 -2.84
C ALA A 107 -8.91 -15.14 -2.71
N LEU A 108 -7.85 -15.13 -1.91
CA LEU A 108 -7.03 -13.95 -1.68
C LEU A 108 -6.13 -13.64 -2.89
N ARG A 109 -5.89 -12.35 -3.16
CA ARG A 109 -5.05 -11.84 -4.24
C ARG A 109 -3.78 -11.19 -3.66
N PRO A 110 -2.67 -11.94 -3.47
CA PRO A 110 -1.46 -11.38 -2.89
C PRO A 110 -0.77 -10.41 -3.84
N ILE A 111 -0.26 -9.31 -3.28
CA ILE A 111 0.63 -8.38 -3.97
C ILE A 111 2.08 -8.86 -3.80
N ASN A 112 2.84 -8.93 -4.89
CA ASN A 112 4.22 -9.36 -4.86
C ASN A 112 5.11 -8.28 -4.23
N ILE A 113 6.01 -8.69 -3.33
CA ILE A 113 7.02 -7.79 -2.76
C ILE A 113 8.16 -7.61 -3.77
N SER A 114 8.49 -6.35 -4.08
CA SER A 114 9.62 -6.03 -4.96
C SER A 114 10.94 -6.47 -4.31
N ARG A 115 11.86 -6.95 -5.13
CA ARG A 115 13.25 -7.20 -4.71
C ARG A 115 14.18 -6.03 -5.04
N LYS A 116 13.64 -4.96 -5.61
CA LYS A 116 14.39 -3.78 -6.03
C LYS A 116 13.90 -2.56 -5.29
N VAL A 117 14.83 -1.81 -4.73
CA VAL A 117 14.59 -0.48 -4.18
C VAL A 117 14.34 0.48 -5.35
N PRO A 118 13.25 1.23 -5.40
CA PRO A 118 13.00 2.23 -6.42
C PRO A 118 13.98 3.40 -6.27
N ALA A 119 14.39 3.99 -7.39
CA ALA A 119 15.23 5.19 -7.38
C ALA A 119 14.42 6.45 -7.10
N ILE A 120 15.07 7.52 -6.66
CA ILE A 120 14.49 8.87 -6.61
C ILE A 120 13.99 9.24 -8.01
N GLY A 121 12.79 9.84 -8.09
CA GLY A 121 12.10 10.16 -9.35
C GLY A 121 11.29 8.99 -9.94
N SER A 122 11.32 7.79 -9.33
CA SER A 122 10.45 6.70 -9.76
C SER A 122 8.99 7.03 -9.46
N GLN A 123 8.10 6.77 -10.42
CA GLN A 123 6.66 6.85 -10.19
C GLN A 123 6.21 5.72 -9.28
N VAL A 124 5.29 6.05 -8.36
CA VAL A 124 4.70 5.13 -7.39
C VAL A 124 3.21 5.38 -7.25
N HIS A 125 2.51 4.36 -6.76
CA HIS A 125 1.05 4.32 -6.65
C HIS A 125 0.67 3.84 -5.26
N ALA A 126 -0.40 4.40 -4.70
CA ALA A 126 -0.98 3.94 -3.45
C ALA A 126 -2.45 3.57 -3.65
N ILE A 127 -2.90 2.59 -2.90
CA ILE A 127 -4.30 2.19 -2.77
C ILE A 127 -4.58 2.08 -1.28
N GLY A 128 -5.64 2.74 -0.81
CA GLY A 128 -5.98 2.73 0.60
C GLY A 128 -7.38 3.26 0.88
N HIS A 129 -7.61 3.71 2.11
CA HIS A 129 -8.93 4.05 2.62
C HIS A 129 -8.94 5.44 3.28
N PRO A 130 -8.44 6.49 2.59
CA PRO A 130 -8.34 7.83 3.18
C PRO A 130 -9.73 8.33 3.60
N ASP A 131 -9.86 8.81 4.85
CA ASP A 131 -11.12 9.34 5.40
C ASP A 131 -12.33 8.41 5.19
N LEU A 132 -12.09 7.09 5.17
CA LEU A 132 -13.06 6.02 4.83
C LEU A 132 -13.60 6.10 3.39
N GLU A 133 -12.97 6.86 2.51
CA GLU A 133 -13.16 6.74 1.07
C GLU A 133 -12.38 5.51 0.57
N VAL A 134 -13.06 4.38 0.67
CA VAL A 134 -12.45 3.06 0.56
C VAL A 134 -11.94 2.74 -0.85
N TRP A 135 -10.78 2.05 -0.93
CA TRP A 135 -10.07 1.68 -2.15
C TRP A 135 -9.76 2.88 -3.06
N THR A 136 -9.41 4.01 -2.46
CA THR A 136 -8.96 5.19 -3.20
C THR A 136 -7.56 4.97 -3.74
N TYR A 137 -7.38 5.32 -5.01
CA TYR A 137 -6.09 5.26 -5.71
C TYR A 137 -5.47 6.65 -5.82
N THR A 138 -4.18 6.72 -5.49
CA THR A 138 -3.37 7.93 -5.70
C THR A 138 -2.04 7.57 -6.35
N THR A 139 -1.37 8.57 -6.97
CA THR A 139 -0.06 8.38 -7.61
C THR A 139 0.82 9.58 -7.39
N GLY A 140 2.13 9.35 -7.39
CA GLY A 140 3.16 10.36 -7.21
C GLY A 140 4.54 9.82 -7.57
N TYR A 141 5.57 10.41 -6.98
CA TYR A 141 6.97 10.07 -7.25
C TYR A 141 7.75 9.97 -5.94
N ILE A 142 8.78 9.11 -5.92
CA ILE A 142 9.77 9.10 -4.83
C ILE A 142 10.56 10.40 -4.91
N SER A 143 10.42 11.25 -3.90
CA SER A 143 11.13 12.53 -3.78
C SER A 143 12.51 12.37 -3.16
N GLN A 144 12.64 11.44 -2.18
CA GLN A 144 13.88 11.16 -1.47
C GLN A 144 13.83 9.76 -0.82
N ILE A 145 14.99 9.20 -0.54
CA ILE A 145 15.17 8.02 0.32
C ILE A 145 15.92 8.50 1.57
N ARG A 146 15.34 8.28 2.74
CA ARG A 146 15.92 8.69 4.02
C ARG A 146 16.25 7.45 4.82
N GLU A 147 17.51 7.32 5.21
CA GLU A 147 17.99 6.25 6.08
C GLU A 147 17.84 6.66 7.55
N GLU A 148 17.48 5.69 8.39
CA GLU A 148 17.33 5.87 9.85
C GLU A 148 16.53 7.14 10.20
N TYR A 149 15.43 7.38 9.48
CA TYR A 149 14.58 8.54 9.70
C TYR A 149 13.74 8.33 10.95
N GLU A 150 13.77 9.32 11.85
CA GLU A 150 13.04 9.32 13.12
C GLU A 150 11.73 10.10 12.98
N TRP A 151 10.67 9.59 13.57
CA TRP A 151 9.38 10.27 13.69
C TRP A 151 8.64 9.81 14.95
N SER A 152 7.68 10.60 15.40
CA SER A 152 6.79 10.24 16.51
C SER A 152 5.36 10.60 16.19
N TYR A 153 4.44 9.86 16.76
CA TYR A 153 3.02 10.19 16.84
C TYR A 153 2.69 10.88 18.17
N LYS A 154 1.42 11.06 18.44
CA LYS A 154 0.95 11.71 19.69
C LYS A 154 1.29 10.96 20.98
N ASP A 155 1.75 9.72 20.90
CA ASP A 155 2.16 8.88 22.02
C ASP A 155 3.61 9.12 22.50
N ASP A 156 4.30 10.07 21.88
CA ASP A 156 5.72 10.41 22.14
C ASP A 156 6.71 9.24 21.98
N PHE A 157 6.27 8.11 21.35
CA PHE A 157 7.19 7.03 21.03
C PHE A 157 7.98 7.36 19.77
N GLU A 158 9.30 7.23 19.84
CA GLU A 158 10.20 7.46 18.70
C GLU A 158 10.26 6.21 17.81
N HIS A 159 9.76 6.34 16.59
CA HIS A 159 9.93 5.37 15.53
C HIS A 159 11.19 5.68 14.74
N MET A 160 11.80 4.66 14.15
CA MET A 160 12.98 4.83 13.28
C MET A 160 13.02 3.74 12.22
N ALA A 161 13.05 4.14 10.96
CA ALA A 161 13.23 3.21 9.82
C ALA A 161 13.81 3.94 8.60
N ASN A 162 14.25 3.16 7.61
CA ASN A 162 14.45 3.71 6.28
C ASN A 162 13.09 3.99 5.64
N VAL A 163 12.90 5.19 5.11
CA VAL A 163 11.64 5.60 4.51
C VAL A 163 11.83 6.23 3.11
N TYR A 164 10.84 6.03 2.26
CA TYR A 164 10.66 6.84 1.07
C TYR A 164 9.87 8.09 1.43
N GLN A 165 10.40 9.26 1.09
CA GLN A 165 9.61 10.48 1.01
C GLN A 165 8.98 10.53 -0.37
N THR A 166 7.67 10.77 -0.45
CA THR A 166 6.91 10.75 -1.70
C THR A 166 5.92 11.92 -1.78
N GLN A 167 5.56 12.28 -3.00
CA GLN A 167 4.49 13.24 -3.30
C GLN A 167 3.13 12.53 -3.48
N THR A 168 3.07 11.21 -3.31
CA THR A 168 1.82 10.47 -3.40
C THR A 168 0.90 10.93 -2.27
N PRO A 169 -0.30 11.48 -2.55
CA PRO A 169 -1.21 11.90 -1.51
C PRO A 169 -1.57 10.74 -0.57
N ILE A 170 -1.32 10.94 0.73
CA ILE A 170 -1.60 9.99 1.80
C ILE A 170 -2.33 10.75 2.90
N ALA A 171 -3.47 10.24 3.36
CA ALA A 171 -4.26 10.76 4.46
C ALA A 171 -4.53 9.66 5.49
N GLU A 172 -5.18 10.01 6.59
CA GLU A 172 -5.62 9.04 7.60
C GLU A 172 -6.42 7.91 6.95
N GLY A 173 -6.08 6.65 7.29
CA GLY A 173 -6.63 5.45 6.66
C GLY A 173 -5.79 4.85 5.53
N ASN A 174 -4.85 5.59 4.93
CA ASN A 174 -3.85 5.03 4.01
C ASN A 174 -2.73 4.29 4.74
N SER A 175 -2.53 4.53 6.03
CA SER A 175 -1.53 3.87 6.87
C SER A 175 -1.67 2.36 6.81
N GLY A 176 -0.56 1.65 6.59
CA GLY A 176 -0.50 0.20 6.41
C GLY A 176 -0.79 -0.27 4.97
N GLY A 177 -1.29 0.60 4.12
CA GLY A 177 -1.52 0.31 2.71
C GLY A 177 -0.25 0.30 1.86
N PRO A 178 -0.32 -0.23 0.63
CA PRO A 178 0.82 -0.38 -0.24
C PRO A 178 1.28 0.94 -0.87
N LEU A 179 2.60 1.09 -0.99
CA LEU A 179 3.24 1.87 -2.03
C LEU A 179 3.71 0.90 -3.12
N LEU A 180 3.22 1.05 -4.34
CA LEU A 180 3.47 0.15 -5.47
C LEU A 180 4.35 0.81 -6.53
N ASN A 181 5.16 0.04 -7.23
CA ASN A 181 5.82 0.50 -8.45
C ASN A 181 4.92 0.33 -9.70
N ASN A 182 5.40 0.79 -10.87
CA ASN A 182 4.69 0.69 -12.16
C ASN A 182 4.42 -0.75 -12.65
N HIS A 183 4.86 -1.77 -11.91
CA HIS A 183 4.58 -3.18 -12.19
C HIS A 183 3.59 -3.79 -11.17
N GLY A 184 3.00 -2.96 -10.30
CA GLY A 184 2.10 -3.43 -9.23
C GLY A 184 2.81 -4.17 -8.09
N ASN A 185 4.15 -4.12 -8.00
CA ASN A 185 4.85 -4.75 -6.90
C ASN A 185 4.98 -3.79 -5.71
N LEU A 186 4.83 -4.34 -4.50
CA LEU A 186 4.99 -3.61 -3.24
C LEU A 186 6.43 -3.13 -3.08
N VAL A 187 6.63 -1.83 -2.93
CA VAL A 187 7.92 -1.19 -2.67
C VAL A 187 7.99 -0.51 -1.30
N GLY A 188 6.85 -0.27 -0.65
CA GLY A 188 6.80 0.33 0.69
C GLY A 188 5.45 0.15 1.35
N ILE A 189 5.40 0.41 2.66
CA ILE A 189 4.16 0.52 3.44
C ILE A 189 3.97 1.98 3.83
N ASN A 190 2.85 2.57 3.40
CA ASN A 190 2.48 3.95 3.75
C ASN A 190 2.33 4.07 5.27
N THR A 191 2.91 5.11 5.88
CA THR A 191 2.92 5.19 7.33
C THR A 191 2.48 6.54 7.88
N PHE A 192 3.07 7.66 7.44
CA PHE A 192 2.67 8.99 7.92
C PHE A 192 2.83 10.06 6.83
N GLY A 193 2.12 11.16 7.01
CA GLY A 193 2.26 12.38 6.24
C GLY A 193 2.52 13.57 7.16
N ASP A 194 3.08 14.62 6.62
CA ASP A 194 3.16 15.91 7.30
C ASP A 194 1.84 16.67 7.06
N SER A 195 1.04 16.84 8.12
CA SER A 195 -0.26 17.52 8.04
C SER A 195 -0.17 19.00 7.64
N GLU A 196 1.02 19.60 7.73
CA GLU A 196 1.27 20.98 7.33
C GLU A 196 1.78 21.08 5.88
N ASN A 197 2.18 19.93 5.28
CA ASN A 197 2.79 19.90 3.96
C ASN A 197 2.39 18.65 3.16
N ASP A 198 1.37 18.77 2.33
CA ASP A 198 0.82 17.71 1.48
C ASP A 198 1.85 17.02 0.55
N PHE A 199 3.04 17.60 0.39
CA PHE A 199 4.12 17.05 -0.44
C PHE A 199 5.13 16.20 0.33
N GLN A 200 4.92 15.98 1.64
CA GLN A 200 5.81 15.20 2.48
C GLN A 200 5.07 14.01 3.10
N ASN A 201 4.92 12.99 2.31
CA ASN A 201 4.36 11.71 2.74
C ASN A 201 5.46 10.65 2.79
N PHE A 202 5.35 9.71 3.72
CA PHE A 202 6.39 8.74 4.00
C PHE A 202 5.88 7.32 3.99
N SER A 203 6.72 6.41 3.48
CA SER A 203 6.44 4.98 3.46
C SER A 203 7.68 4.22 3.91
N VAL A 204 7.53 3.25 4.81
CA VAL A 204 8.60 2.34 5.21
C VAL A 204 9.08 1.56 3.99
N THR A 205 10.39 1.49 3.79
CA THR A 205 10.99 0.95 2.56
C THR A 205 10.87 -0.57 2.43
N VAL A 206 10.97 -1.07 1.18
CA VAL A 206 10.89 -2.51 0.90
C VAL A 206 12.01 -3.32 1.56
N ASP A 207 13.19 -2.78 1.75
CA ASP A 207 14.29 -3.45 2.43
C ASP A 207 14.02 -3.60 3.94
N GLU A 208 13.37 -2.61 4.60
CA GLU A 208 12.88 -2.77 5.96
C GLU A 208 11.78 -3.84 6.06
N ILE A 209 10.85 -3.86 5.11
CA ILE A 209 9.81 -4.90 5.03
C ILE A 209 10.45 -6.29 4.92
N ILE A 210 11.43 -6.46 4.01
CA ILE A 210 12.11 -7.74 3.84
C ILE A 210 12.85 -8.15 5.12
N ARG A 211 13.60 -7.24 5.77
CA ARG A 211 14.27 -7.52 7.05
C ARG A 211 13.26 -7.91 8.13
N PHE A 212 12.14 -7.22 8.22
CA PHE A 212 11.08 -7.53 9.17
C PHE A 212 10.50 -8.92 8.95
N LEU A 213 10.32 -9.38 7.72
CA LEU A 213 9.72 -10.68 7.42
C LEU A 213 10.67 -11.86 7.65
N ILE A 214 12.00 -11.67 7.54
CA ILE A 214 12.99 -12.77 7.67
C ILE A 214 13.58 -12.93 9.06
N ASN A 215 13.52 -11.91 9.92
CA ASN A 215 13.98 -11.94 11.32
C ASN A 215 12.86 -12.39 12.26
#